data_adc8c97651a0935d822848fb84840bf8
#
_entry.id   adc8c97651a0935d822848fb84840bf8
#
_cell.length_a   1.000
_cell.length_b   1.000
_cell.length_c   1.000
_cell.angle_alpha   90.00
_cell.angle_beta   90.00
_cell.angle_gamma   90.00
#
_symmetry.space_group_name_H-M   'P 1'
#
loop_
_entity.id
_entity.type
_entity.pdbx_description
1 polymer ?
#
loop_
_entity_poly.entity_id
_entity_poly.type
_entity_poly.pdbx_seq_one_letter_code
_entity_poly.pdbx_strand_id
1 'polypeptide(L)'
;FRSTKVQSGIMRAEEKRVRIELDMYQTMAVAVLALMLGRYLRKKCWLLERFCIPAPVIGGVIFAVATCICYVTGIAEFVFDDILKEVFMVFFFTSVGFQANLKVLKSGGKSMIIFLGLVIGLIVLQNGTAVGLAKFLHLDPLVGMCTGSIPMTGGHGTAGAFGPVLEDFGISGATTVCTAAATFGLVAGSVMGGP
;
A
#
# COMPACT_ATOMS: atom_id res chain seq x y z
N PHE A 1 32.04 5.65 19.40
CA PHE A 1 33.01 5.11 18.42
C PHE A 1 32.43 4.05 17.49
N ARG A 2 31.36 3.31 17.86
CA ARG A 2 30.73 2.28 17.04
C ARG A 2 29.67 2.90 16.07
N SER A 3 29.05 3.99 16.47
CA SER A 3 28.04 4.72 15.66
C SER A 3 28.66 5.40 14.44
N THR A 4 29.82 5.99 14.56
CA THR A 4 30.50 6.72 13.47
C THR A 4 31.01 5.80 12.35
N LYS A 5 31.44 4.56 12.70
CA LYS A 5 31.87 3.57 11.71
C LYS A 5 30.69 2.96 10.91
N VAL A 6 29.54 2.82 11.56
CA VAL A 6 28.31 2.36 10.89
C VAL A 6 27.78 3.44 9.95
N GLN A 7 27.79 4.70 10.40
CA GLN A 7 27.38 5.85 9.59
C GLN A 7 28.32 6.10 8.39
N SER A 8 29.64 5.93 8.56
CA SER A 8 30.57 6.04 7.45
C SER A 8 30.51 4.84 6.47
N GLY A 9 30.12 3.67 6.95
CA GLY A 9 29.86 2.49 6.11
C GLY A 9 28.58 2.65 5.27
N ILE A 10 27.54 3.23 5.84
CA ILE A 10 26.27 3.52 5.15
C ILE A 10 26.51 4.60 4.09
N MET A 11 27.19 5.70 4.42
CA MET A 11 27.50 6.76 3.45
C MET A 11 28.40 6.28 2.31
N ARG A 12 29.35 5.38 2.54
CA ARG A 12 30.18 4.77 1.48
C ARG A 12 29.39 3.79 0.60
N ALA A 13 28.36 3.14 1.14
CA ALA A 13 27.48 2.27 0.38
C ALA A 13 26.50 3.07 -0.49
N GLU A 14 26.07 4.25 -0.04
CA GLU A 14 25.24 5.18 -0.82
C GLU A 14 26.02 5.82 -1.98
N GLU A 15 27.29 6.13 -1.80
CA GLU A 15 28.14 6.76 -2.84
C GLU A 15 28.44 5.85 -4.05
N LYS A 16 28.20 4.54 -3.94
CA LYS A 16 28.43 3.55 -5.03
C LYS A 16 27.18 3.16 -5.82
N ARG A 17 25.97 3.59 -5.39
CA ARG A 17 24.74 3.20 -6.07
C ARG A 17 24.45 4.11 -7.26
N VAL A 18 24.11 3.51 -8.38
CA VAL A 18 23.58 4.26 -9.53
C VAL A 18 22.14 4.66 -9.19
N ARG A 19 21.90 5.94 -8.90
CA ARG A 19 20.56 6.48 -8.69
C ARG A 19 19.92 6.73 -10.05
N ILE A 20 18.84 5.99 -10.33
CA ILE A 20 18.09 6.08 -11.58
C ILE A 20 16.78 6.81 -11.24
N GLU A 21 16.72 8.08 -11.62
CA GLU A 21 15.51 8.89 -11.50
C GLU A 21 14.67 8.69 -12.76
N LEU A 22 13.46 8.16 -12.58
CA LEU A 22 12.50 7.97 -13.66
C LEU A 22 11.51 9.12 -13.65
N ASP A 23 11.35 9.75 -14.81
CA ASP A 23 10.35 10.78 -15.01
C ASP A 23 8.93 10.19 -15.03
N MET A 24 7.92 11.05 -15.09
CA MET A 24 6.51 10.69 -15.11
C MET A 24 6.17 9.67 -16.22
N TYR A 25 6.74 9.83 -17.43
CA TYR A 25 6.45 8.96 -18.57
C TYR A 25 7.13 7.60 -18.42
N GLN A 26 8.37 7.58 -17.94
CA GLN A 26 9.14 6.37 -17.67
C GLN A 26 8.51 5.56 -16.53
N THR A 27 8.08 6.24 -15.46
CA THR A 27 7.35 5.63 -14.34
C THR A 27 6.06 4.97 -14.83
N MET A 28 5.29 5.64 -15.70
CA MET A 28 4.09 5.09 -16.30
C MET A 28 4.40 3.86 -17.16
N ALA A 29 5.44 3.92 -18.00
CA ALA A 29 5.84 2.80 -18.85
C ALA A 29 6.20 1.56 -18.00
N VAL A 30 6.99 1.75 -16.95
CA VAL A 30 7.36 0.69 -15.99
C VAL A 30 6.12 0.11 -15.31
N ALA A 31 5.18 0.97 -14.86
CA ALA A 31 3.94 0.52 -14.23
C ALA A 31 3.07 -0.33 -15.18
N VAL A 32 2.98 0.06 -16.46
CA VAL A 32 2.25 -0.72 -17.48
C VAL A 32 2.93 -2.06 -17.73
N LEU A 33 4.26 -2.11 -17.84
CA LEU A 33 5.00 -3.36 -18.00
C LEU A 33 4.81 -4.29 -16.79
N ALA A 34 4.88 -3.78 -15.57
CA ALA A 34 4.61 -4.54 -14.36
C ALA A 34 3.18 -5.10 -14.35
N LEU A 35 2.19 -4.29 -14.77
CA LEU A 35 0.80 -4.73 -14.89
C LEU A 35 0.63 -5.84 -15.94
N MET A 36 1.26 -5.70 -17.11
CA MET A 36 1.22 -6.72 -18.16
C MET A 36 1.84 -8.04 -17.69
N LEU A 37 2.98 -7.97 -17.00
CA LEU A 37 3.62 -9.13 -16.38
C LEU A 37 2.69 -9.81 -15.36
N GLY A 38 2.05 -9.02 -14.49
CA GLY A 38 1.09 -9.52 -13.51
C GLY A 38 -0.12 -10.20 -14.16
N ARG A 39 -0.66 -9.63 -15.25
CA ARG A 39 -1.73 -10.25 -16.05
C ARG A 39 -1.30 -11.57 -16.69
N TYR A 40 -0.11 -11.60 -17.25
CA TYR A 40 0.44 -12.80 -17.87
C TYR A 40 0.62 -13.92 -16.86
N LEU A 41 1.22 -13.62 -15.71
CA LEU A 41 1.44 -14.60 -14.65
C LEU A 41 0.14 -15.10 -14.02
N ARG A 42 -0.83 -14.21 -13.81
CA ARG A 42 -2.15 -14.60 -13.31
C ARG A 42 -2.82 -15.63 -14.23
N LYS A 43 -2.76 -15.42 -15.56
CA LYS A 43 -3.33 -16.37 -16.54
C LYS A 43 -2.58 -17.71 -16.58
N LYS A 44 -1.26 -17.70 -16.33
CA LYS A 44 -0.44 -18.90 -16.40
C LYS A 44 -0.47 -19.74 -15.12
N CYS A 45 -0.63 -19.09 -13.96
CA CYS A 45 -0.66 -19.74 -12.66
C CYS A 45 -2.10 -19.88 -12.18
N TRP A 46 -2.65 -21.10 -12.30
CA TRP A 46 -3.98 -21.44 -11.82
C TRP A 46 -4.24 -21.05 -10.35
N LEU A 47 -3.23 -21.15 -9.49
CA LEU A 47 -3.31 -20.77 -8.09
C LEU A 47 -3.65 -19.27 -7.89
N LEU A 48 -2.99 -18.39 -8.66
CA LEU A 48 -3.21 -16.95 -8.59
C LEU A 48 -4.60 -16.55 -9.10
N GLU A 49 -5.11 -17.27 -10.09
CA GLU A 49 -6.47 -17.09 -10.60
C GLU A 49 -7.51 -17.59 -9.60
N ARG A 50 -7.29 -18.76 -9.01
CA ARG A 50 -8.17 -19.39 -8.03
C ARG A 50 -8.37 -18.52 -6.79
N PHE A 51 -7.31 -17.92 -6.28
CA PHE A 51 -7.38 -17.01 -5.11
C PHE A 51 -7.77 -15.58 -5.49
N CYS A 52 -8.20 -15.32 -6.72
CA CYS A 52 -8.66 -14.02 -7.19
C CYS A 52 -7.67 -12.86 -6.92
N ILE A 53 -6.36 -13.14 -6.85
CA ILE A 53 -5.35 -12.12 -6.60
C ILE A 53 -5.31 -11.14 -7.78
N PRO A 54 -5.43 -9.81 -7.55
CA PRO A 54 -5.41 -8.83 -8.63
C PRO A 54 -4.06 -8.78 -9.36
N ALA A 55 -4.12 -8.69 -10.69
CA ALA A 55 -2.91 -8.62 -11.51
C ALA A 55 -1.94 -7.48 -11.15
N PRO A 56 -2.40 -6.26 -10.76
CA PRO A 56 -1.50 -5.21 -10.30
C PRO A 56 -0.67 -5.60 -9.08
N VAL A 57 -1.25 -6.37 -8.15
CA VAL A 57 -0.54 -6.83 -6.94
C VAL A 57 0.54 -7.83 -7.30
N ILE A 58 0.25 -8.78 -8.19
CA ILE A 58 1.23 -9.77 -8.64
C ILE A 58 2.42 -9.08 -9.31
N GLY A 59 2.14 -8.20 -10.26
CA GLY A 59 3.17 -7.44 -10.98
C GLY A 59 3.96 -6.50 -10.04
N GLY A 60 3.25 -5.80 -9.15
CA GLY A 60 3.85 -4.90 -8.17
C GLY A 60 4.78 -5.60 -7.19
N VAL A 61 4.38 -6.75 -6.63
CA VAL A 61 5.22 -7.53 -5.70
C VAL A 61 6.48 -8.04 -6.40
N ILE A 62 6.36 -8.56 -7.62
CA ILE A 62 7.54 -9.03 -8.38
C ILE A 62 8.49 -7.86 -8.65
N PHE A 63 7.95 -6.73 -9.07
CA PHE A 63 8.72 -5.53 -9.33
C PHE A 63 9.39 -5.01 -8.04
N ALA A 64 8.67 -4.98 -6.92
CA ALA A 64 9.21 -4.58 -5.62
C ALA A 64 10.33 -5.50 -5.15
N VAL A 65 10.20 -6.82 -5.34
CA VAL A 65 11.28 -7.78 -5.04
C VAL A 65 12.49 -7.55 -5.93
N ALA A 66 12.29 -7.32 -7.23
CA ALA A 66 13.39 -7.05 -8.16
C ALA A 66 14.14 -5.75 -7.80
N THR A 67 13.42 -4.67 -7.53
CA THR A 67 14.02 -3.39 -7.10
C THR A 67 14.69 -3.50 -5.74
N CYS A 68 14.12 -4.27 -4.80
CA CYS A 68 14.73 -4.55 -3.50
C CYS A 68 16.05 -5.30 -3.65
N ILE A 69 16.12 -6.30 -4.53
CA ILE A 69 17.36 -7.03 -4.82
C ILE A 69 18.42 -6.08 -5.41
N CYS A 70 18.05 -5.22 -6.36
CA CYS A 70 18.95 -4.22 -6.93
C CYS A 70 19.44 -3.23 -5.86
N TYR A 71 18.58 -2.84 -4.94
CA TYR A 71 18.93 -1.95 -3.84
C TYR A 71 19.89 -2.62 -2.85
N VAL A 72 19.60 -3.85 -2.40
CA VAL A 72 20.42 -4.60 -1.42
C VAL A 72 21.79 -4.99 -2.00
N THR A 73 21.84 -5.35 -3.29
CA THR A 73 23.10 -5.66 -3.98
C THR A 73 23.94 -4.42 -4.30
N GLY A 74 23.38 -3.21 -4.07
CA GLY A 74 24.09 -1.95 -4.33
C GLY A 74 24.25 -1.61 -5.82
N ILE A 75 23.47 -2.26 -6.70
CA ILE A 75 23.56 -2.06 -8.16
C ILE A 75 22.87 -0.75 -8.54
N ALA A 76 21.62 -0.56 -8.13
CA ALA A 76 20.82 0.60 -8.50
C ALA A 76 19.76 0.93 -7.45
N GLU A 77 19.47 2.21 -7.33
CA GLU A 77 18.33 2.75 -6.58
C GLU A 77 17.38 3.43 -7.58
N PHE A 78 16.11 2.99 -7.59
CA PHE A 78 15.09 3.53 -8.48
C PHE A 78 14.25 4.56 -7.73
N VAL A 79 14.16 5.77 -8.26
CA VAL A 79 13.31 6.84 -7.75
C VAL A 79 12.23 7.10 -8.80
N PHE A 80 10.97 6.97 -8.40
CA PHE A 80 9.80 7.12 -9.27
C PHE A 80 9.15 8.47 -9.05
N ASP A 81 8.63 9.07 -10.13
CA ASP A 81 7.81 10.27 -10.04
C ASP A 81 6.39 9.89 -9.58
N ASP A 82 5.91 10.55 -8.52
CA ASP A 82 4.62 10.29 -7.90
C ASP A 82 3.47 11.16 -8.42
N ILE A 83 3.73 12.12 -9.31
CA ILE A 83 2.72 13.08 -9.80
C ILE A 83 1.51 12.37 -10.38
N LEU A 84 1.71 11.37 -11.26
CA LEU A 84 0.59 10.63 -11.85
C LEU A 84 -0.18 9.80 -10.82
N LYS A 85 0.47 9.25 -9.82
CA LYS A 85 -0.19 8.55 -8.72
C LYS A 85 -1.16 9.48 -8.00
N GLU A 86 -0.74 10.70 -7.68
CA GLU A 86 -1.56 11.69 -7.00
C GLU A 86 -2.75 12.13 -7.88
N VAL A 87 -2.51 12.43 -9.16
CA VAL A 87 -3.56 12.80 -10.11
C VAL A 87 -4.60 11.67 -10.24
N PHE A 88 -4.16 10.43 -10.46
CA PHE A 88 -5.09 9.30 -10.58
C PHE A 88 -5.82 8.99 -9.27
N MET A 89 -5.21 9.26 -8.12
CA MET A 89 -5.87 9.13 -6.82
C MET A 89 -7.02 10.14 -6.68
N VAL A 90 -6.80 11.40 -7.10
CA VAL A 90 -7.86 12.42 -7.13
C VAL A 90 -9.01 11.97 -8.06
N PHE A 91 -8.73 11.50 -9.27
CA PHE A 91 -9.74 10.98 -10.18
C PHE A 91 -10.50 9.80 -9.59
N PHE A 92 -9.80 8.87 -8.95
CA PHE A 92 -10.40 7.70 -8.30
C PHE A 92 -11.39 8.13 -7.21
N PHE A 93 -10.96 8.94 -6.25
CA PHE A 93 -11.84 9.37 -5.15
C PHE A 93 -12.97 10.27 -5.62
N THR A 94 -12.73 11.11 -6.63
CA THR A 94 -13.79 11.92 -7.26
C THR A 94 -14.84 11.01 -7.90
N SER A 95 -14.43 9.99 -8.65
CA SER A 95 -15.33 9.01 -9.25
C SER A 95 -16.16 8.26 -8.22
N VAL A 96 -15.53 7.82 -7.13
CA VAL A 96 -16.21 7.17 -6.01
C VAL A 96 -17.22 8.13 -5.36
N GLY A 97 -16.83 9.40 -5.16
CA GLY A 97 -17.70 10.43 -4.59
C GLY A 97 -18.94 10.68 -5.47
N PHE A 98 -18.80 10.74 -6.78
CA PHE A 98 -19.94 10.88 -7.71
C PHE A 98 -20.89 9.69 -7.68
N GLN A 99 -20.40 8.50 -7.40
CA GLN A 99 -21.22 7.29 -7.25
C GLN A 99 -21.98 7.24 -5.93
N ALA A 100 -21.55 8.02 -4.93
CA ALA A 100 -22.20 8.09 -3.63
C ALA A 100 -23.58 8.76 -3.75
N ASN A 101 -24.64 7.95 -3.81
CA ASN A 101 -26.01 8.42 -3.96
C ASN A 101 -26.83 8.11 -2.71
N LEU A 102 -27.26 9.16 -2.00
CA LEU A 102 -28.07 9.04 -0.80
C LEU A 102 -29.42 8.31 -1.05
N LYS A 103 -29.98 8.36 -2.27
CA LYS A 103 -31.20 7.62 -2.61
C LYS A 103 -30.93 6.11 -2.62
N VAL A 104 -29.78 5.68 -3.14
CA VAL A 104 -29.34 4.27 -3.13
C VAL A 104 -29.10 3.81 -1.70
N LEU A 105 -28.46 4.64 -0.87
CA LEU A 105 -28.24 4.36 0.54
C LEU A 105 -29.57 4.18 1.31
N LYS A 106 -30.55 5.05 1.05
CA LYS A 106 -31.89 4.96 1.65
C LYS A 106 -32.70 3.75 1.14
N SER A 107 -32.53 3.34 -0.11
CA SER A 107 -33.22 2.17 -0.68
C SER A 107 -32.75 0.84 -0.08
N GLY A 108 -31.55 0.79 0.50
CA GLY A 108 -31.02 -0.38 1.22
C GLY A 108 -31.71 -0.66 2.57
N GLY A 109 -32.55 0.27 3.05
CA GLY A 109 -33.37 0.09 4.24
C GLY A 109 -32.59 -0.23 5.52
N LYS A 110 -33.21 -0.99 6.42
CA LYS A 110 -32.64 -1.34 7.74
C LYS A 110 -31.34 -2.13 7.64
N SER A 111 -31.25 -3.03 6.66
CA SER A 111 -30.04 -3.86 6.46
C SER A 111 -28.80 -3.02 6.16
N MET A 112 -28.95 -1.94 5.39
CA MET A 112 -27.87 -1.02 5.06
C MET A 112 -27.38 -0.24 6.29
N ILE A 113 -28.31 0.18 7.15
CA ILE A 113 -27.98 0.89 8.42
C ILE A 113 -27.23 -0.05 9.38
N ILE A 114 -27.69 -1.30 9.51
CA ILE A 114 -27.03 -2.31 10.33
C ILE A 114 -25.63 -2.60 9.79
N PHE A 115 -25.49 -2.78 8.48
CA PHE A 115 -24.19 -3.01 7.83
C PHE A 115 -23.23 -1.83 8.06
N LEU A 116 -23.70 -0.60 7.90
CA LEU A 116 -22.90 0.60 8.18
C LEU A 116 -22.42 0.63 9.64
N GLY A 117 -23.31 0.33 10.59
CA GLY A 117 -22.97 0.24 12.01
C GLY A 117 -21.90 -0.84 12.29
N LEU A 118 -22.00 -2.00 11.65
CA LEU A 118 -21.00 -3.07 11.76
C LEU A 118 -19.66 -2.64 11.20
N VAL A 119 -19.63 -1.96 10.05
CA VAL A 119 -18.40 -1.45 9.43
C VAL A 119 -17.73 -0.41 10.33
N ILE A 120 -18.49 0.53 10.89
CA ILE A 120 -17.96 1.52 11.85
C ILE A 120 -17.38 0.81 13.07
N GLY A 121 -18.11 -0.15 13.64
CA GLY A 121 -17.63 -0.95 14.76
C GLY A 121 -16.34 -1.69 14.44
N LEU A 122 -16.24 -2.28 13.24
CA LEU A 122 -15.04 -2.95 12.74
C LEU A 122 -13.85 -1.98 12.64
N ILE A 123 -14.05 -0.78 12.09
CA ILE A 123 -13.00 0.25 11.97
C ILE A 123 -12.48 0.64 13.37
N VAL A 124 -13.36 0.87 14.33
CA VAL A 124 -12.96 1.20 15.71
C VAL A 124 -12.19 0.05 16.34
N LEU A 125 -12.63 -1.18 16.15
CA LEU A 125 -11.95 -2.37 16.66
C LEU A 125 -10.57 -2.56 16.02
N GLN A 126 -10.45 -2.42 14.71
CA GLN A 126 -9.18 -2.51 13.99
C GLN A 126 -8.18 -1.45 14.47
N ASN A 127 -8.60 -0.20 14.59
CA ASN A 127 -7.72 0.85 15.06
C ASN A 127 -7.36 0.67 16.54
N GLY A 128 -8.32 0.27 17.37
CA GLY A 128 -8.09 0.00 18.79
C GLY A 128 -7.07 -1.12 19.00
N THR A 129 -7.20 -2.23 18.26
CA THR A 129 -6.26 -3.35 18.32
C THR A 129 -4.88 -2.98 17.78
N ALA A 130 -4.81 -2.26 16.66
CA ALA A 130 -3.55 -1.86 16.05
C ALA A 130 -2.76 -0.87 16.93
N VAL A 131 -3.44 0.15 17.47
CA VAL A 131 -2.85 1.12 18.41
C VAL A 131 -2.47 0.43 19.73
N GLY A 132 -3.32 -0.47 20.24
CA GLY A 132 -3.05 -1.24 21.45
C GLY A 132 -1.80 -2.10 21.30
N LEU A 133 -1.66 -2.80 20.15
CA LEU A 133 -0.50 -3.62 19.84
C LEU A 133 0.77 -2.76 19.66
N ALA A 134 0.66 -1.62 18.97
CA ALA A 134 1.78 -0.69 18.82
C ALA A 134 2.31 -0.23 20.20
N LYS A 135 1.42 0.17 21.11
CA LYS A 135 1.78 0.53 22.49
C LYS A 135 2.43 -0.63 23.25
N PHE A 136 1.88 -1.83 23.11
CA PHE A 136 2.46 -3.03 23.74
C PHE A 136 3.87 -3.33 23.26
N LEU A 137 4.14 -3.08 21.96
CA LEU A 137 5.46 -3.24 21.35
C LEU A 137 6.38 -2.01 21.55
N HIS A 138 5.96 -1.01 22.34
CA HIS A 138 6.69 0.26 22.54
C HIS A 138 6.95 1.03 21.24
N LEU A 139 6.05 0.91 20.26
CA LEU A 139 6.05 1.67 19.01
C LEU A 139 5.12 2.88 19.13
N ASP A 140 5.34 3.87 18.26
CA ASP A 140 4.44 5.01 18.19
C ASP A 140 3.00 4.55 17.83
N PRO A 141 1.96 5.04 18.53
CA PRO A 141 0.57 4.70 18.24
C PRO A 141 0.15 4.97 16.79
N LEU A 142 0.74 5.99 16.14
CA LEU A 142 0.47 6.33 14.74
C LEU A 142 1.01 5.25 13.78
N VAL A 143 2.08 4.55 14.14
CA VAL A 143 2.54 3.35 13.39
C VAL A 143 1.47 2.26 13.43
N GLY A 144 0.76 2.13 14.55
CA GLY A 144 -0.41 1.25 14.63
C GLY A 144 -1.50 1.63 13.61
N MET A 145 -1.75 2.91 13.40
CA MET A 145 -2.72 3.38 12.39
C MET A 145 -2.31 2.98 10.98
N CYS A 146 -1.01 2.92 10.67
CA CYS A 146 -0.49 2.44 9.39
C CYS A 146 -0.83 0.98 9.10
N THR A 147 -1.16 0.18 10.10
CA THR A 147 -1.55 -1.23 9.97
C THR A 147 -3.00 -1.49 10.36
N GLY A 148 -3.72 -0.47 10.79
CA GLY A 148 -5.12 -0.51 11.21
C GLY A 148 -6.11 -0.42 10.05
N SER A 149 -7.19 0.31 10.25
CA SER A 149 -8.29 0.42 9.27
C SER A 149 -7.90 1.14 7.99
N ILE A 150 -6.88 2.02 8.01
CA ILE A 150 -6.41 2.74 6.83
C ILE A 150 -6.09 1.76 5.69
N PRO A 151 -5.14 0.81 5.85
CA PRO A 151 -4.84 -0.17 4.81
C PRO A 151 -5.85 -1.33 4.75
N MET A 152 -6.40 -1.77 5.88
CA MET A 152 -7.18 -3.01 5.93
C MET A 152 -8.62 -2.84 5.44
N THR A 153 -9.27 -1.72 5.77
CA THR A 153 -10.64 -1.42 5.31
C THR A 153 -10.61 -0.57 4.04
N GLY A 154 -9.75 0.43 3.98
CA GLY A 154 -9.68 1.35 2.85
C GLY A 154 -8.77 0.91 1.70
N GLY A 155 -7.84 -0.01 1.95
CA GLY A 155 -6.92 -0.56 0.95
C GLY A 155 -5.84 0.40 0.49
N HIS A 156 -5.30 0.16 -0.73
CA HIS A 156 -4.20 0.96 -1.29
C HIS A 156 -4.56 2.43 -1.53
N GLY A 157 -5.84 2.73 -1.85
CA GLY A 157 -6.27 4.10 -2.07
C GLY A 157 -6.15 4.96 -0.82
N THR A 158 -6.70 4.48 0.30
CA THR A 158 -6.60 5.18 1.58
C THR A 158 -5.19 5.12 2.17
N ALA A 159 -4.45 4.05 1.96
CA ALA A 159 -3.03 3.97 2.31
C ALA A 159 -2.22 5.07 1.60
N GLY A 160 -2.46 5.27 0.30
CA GLY A 160 -1.83 6.34 -0.48
C GLY A 160 -2.25 7.76 -0.08
N ALA A 161 -3.51 7.93 0.35
CA ALA A 161 -4.03 9.24 0.77
C ALA A 161 -3.58 9.63 2.18
N PHE A 162 -3.61 8.70 3.13
CA PHE A 162 -3.30 8.96 4.54
C PHE A 162 -1.83 8.71 4.90
N GLY A 163 -1.09 7.91 4.12
CA GLY A 163 0.33 7.68 4.35
C GLY A 163 1.15 8.98 4.44
N PRO A 164 1.10 9.87 3.43
CA PRO A 164 1.78 11.16 3.48
C PRO A 164 1.34 12.02 4.67
N VAL A 165 0.05 12.02 5.01
CA VAL A 165 -0.46 12.75 6.20
C VAL A 165 0.18 12.25 7.49
N LEU A 166 0.36 10.93 7.63
CA LEU A 166 1.04 10.36 8.79
C LEU A 166 2.55 10.67 8.80
N GLU A 167 3.17 10.82 7.62
CA GLU A 167 4.55 11.29 7.49
C GLU A 167 4.70 12.75 7.95
N ASP A 168 3.73 13.61 7.62
CA ASP A 168 3.67 15.00 8.11
C ASP A 168 3.52 15.06 9.64
N PHE A 169 2.88 14.06 10.26
CA PHE A 169 2.85 13.89 11.72
C PHE A 169 4.13 13.29 12.32
N GLY A 170 5.15 13.05 11.51
CA GLY A 170 6.49 12.64 11.95
C GLY A 170 6.76 11.14 11.88
N ILE A 171 5.87 10.33 11.28
CA ILE A 171 6.08 8.89 11.10
C ILE A 171 6.79 8.64 9.78
N SER A 172 8.11 8.61 9.81
CA SER A 172 8.93 8.36 8.62
C SER A 172 8.59 7.00 7.98
N GLY A 173 8.30 7.01 6.67
CA GLY A 173 7.98 5.82 5.89
C GLY A 173 6.55 5.28 6.10
N ALA A 174 5.64 6.09 6.67
CA ALA A 174 4.25 5.69 6.91
C ALA A 174 3.54 5.25 5.62
N THR A 175 3.77 5.94 4.50
CA THR A 175 3.22 5.57 3.18
C THR A 175 3.63 4.16 2.78
N THR A 176 4.90 3.81 2.98
CA THR A 176 5.44 2.48 2.67
C THR A 176 4.82 1.41 3.55
N VAL A 177 4.73 1.66 4.87
CA VAL A 177 4.13 0.71 5.82
C VAL A 177 2.64 0.52 5.52
N CYS A 178 1.87 1.59 5.30
CA CYS A 178 0.46 1.51 4.93
C CYS A 178 0.24 0.70 3.64
N THR A 179 1.05 0.95 2.61
CA THR A 179 0.94 0.25 1.32
C THR A 179 1.32 -1.23 1.43
N ALA A 180 2.37 -1.54 2.20
CA ALA A 180 2.75 -2.93 2.47
C ALA A 180 1.65 -3.68 3.25
N ALA A 181 1.07 -3.04 4.27
CA ALA A 181 -0.04 -3.61 5.04
C ALA A 181 -1.29 -3.81 4.17
N ALA A 182 -1.61 -2.85 3.27
CA ALA A 182 -2.72 -2.99 2.32
C ALA A 182 -2.50 -4.18 1.37
N THR A 183 -1.28 -4.35 0.87
CA THR A 183 -0.91 -5.48 -0.01
C THR A 183 -1.06 -6.81 0.73
N PHE A 184 -0.55 -6.89 1.96
CA PHE A 184 -0.69 -8.07 2.81
C PHE A 184 -2.17 -8.39 3.08
N GLY A 185 -2.95 -7.39 3.49
CA GLY A 185 -4.39 -7.54 3.77
C GLY A 185 -5.17 -8.02 2.55
N LEU A 186 -4.87 -7.49 1.36
CA LEU A 186 -5.50 -7.91 0.12
C LEU A 186 -5.18 -9.37 -0.22
N VAL A 187 -3.91 -9.77 -0.13
CA VAL A 187 -3.48 -11.14 -0.42
C VAL A 187 -4.06 -12.11 0.60
N ALA A 188 -3.94 -11.79 1.90
CA ALA A 188 -4.49 -12.62 2.97
C ALA A 188 -6.02 -12.76 2.85
N GLY A 189 -6.72 -11.65 2.59
CA GLY A 189 -8.17 -11.66 2.39
C GLY A 189 -8.58 -12.48 1.16
N SER A 190 -7.85 -12.40 0.06
CA SER A 190 -8.08 -13.20 -1.14
C SER A 190 -7.86 -14.70 -0.88
N VAL A 191 -6.85 -15.06 -0.10
CA VAL A 191 -6.57 -16.46 0.26
C VAL A 191 -7.63 -17.01 1.21
N MET A 192 -8.09 -16.22 2.17
CA MET A 192 -9.09 -16.65 3.16
C MET A 192 -10.52 -16.65 2.63
N GLY A 193 -10.86 -15.71 1.74
CA GLY A 193 -12.19 -15.55 1.17
C GLY A 193 -12.35 -16.14 -0.24
N GLY A 194 -11.27 -16.60 -0.77
CA GLY A 194 -11.22 -17.20 -2.10
C GLY A 194 -11.68 -18.58 -2.27
N PRO A 195 -11.80 -19.50 -2.82
CA PRO A 195 -12.59 -20.62 -3.35
C PRO A 195 -13.54 -21.23 -2.36
#